data_1d3177b5b99b9b7315133826f858fc3d
#
_entry.id   1d3177b5b99b9b7315133826f858fc3d
#
_cell.length_a   1.000
_cell.length_b   1.000
_cell.length_c   1.000
_cell.angle_alpha   90.00
_cell.angle_beta   90.00
_cell.angle_gamma   90.00
#
_symmetry.space_group_name_H-M   'P 1'
#
loop_
_entity.id
_entity.type
_entity.pdbx_description
1 polymer ?
#
loop_
_entity_poly.entity_id
_entity_poly.type
_entity_poly.pdbx_seq_one_letter_code
_entity_poly.pdbx_strand_id
1 'polypeptide(L)'
;DFAALAGLTIVLTSSLLSLINPMFDAVGTLFVGALLIIMSYFLANELRKLIIGENISRGMRTEVKAIVHRHAAVRHINNIRSMYIGNNNFILLISVDIEDKTDASSIESITEQVKRDITSLYPHAKYIYLEVEEQ
;
A
#
# COMPACT_ATOMS: atom_id res chain seq x y z
N ASP A 1 18.00 1.08 15.76
CA ASP A 1 18.70 2.30 15.34
C ASP A 1 20.14 2.08 14.90
N PHE A 2 20.30 1.10 14.02
CA PHE A 2 21.64 0.75 13.50
C PHE A 2 22.32 1.93 12.79
N ALA A 3 21.59 2.76 12.09
CA ALA A 3 22.11 3.92 11.39
C ALA A 3 22.62 5.01 12.34
N ALA A 4 21.97 5.20 13.46
CA ALA A 4 22.42 6.15 14.49
C ALA A 4 23.74 5.68 15.12
N LEU A 5 23.87 4.37 15.42
CA LEU A 5 25.10 3.79 15.91
C LEU A 5 26.25 3.90 14.90
N ALA A 6 25.99 3.65 13.62
CA ALA A 6 26.96 3.79 12.56
C ALA A 6 27.43 5.26 12.41
N GLY A 7 26.49 6.21 12.40
CA GLY A 7 26.79 7.64 12.35
C GLY A 7 27.63 8.10 13.54
N LEU A 8 27.27 7.68 14.75
CA LEU A 8 28.03 8.01 15.97
C LEU A 8 29.45 7.44 15.92
N THR A 9 29.61 6.21 15.45
CA THR A 9 30.92 5.58 15.31
C THR A 9 31.82 6.33 14.31
N ILE A 10 31.25 6.78 13.18
CA ILE A 10 31.97 7.58 12.18
C ILE A 10 32.41 8.91 12.79
N VAL A 11 31.50 9.61 13.50
CA VAL A 11 31.84 10.89 14.15
C VAL A 11 32.92 10.74 15.19
N LEU A 12 32.84 9.72 16.06
CA LEU A 12 33.82 9.49 17.10
C LEU A 12 35.22 9.19 16.51
N THR A 13 35.26 8.32 15.49
CA THR A 13 36.52 7.97 14.84
C THR A 13 37.14 9.15 14.09
N SER A 14 36.35 9.92 13.35
CA SER A 14 36.85 11.09 12.63
C SER A 14 37.31 12.19 13.59
N SER A 15 36.58 12.39 14.70
CA SER A 15 36.98 13.36 15.74
C SER A 15 38.30 12.99 16.44
N LEU A 16 38.52 11.70 16.72
CA LEU A 16 39.79 11.25 17.27
C LEU A 16 40.97 11.43 16.27
N LEU A 17 40.73 11.13 14.99
CA LEU A 17 41.74 11.31 13.93
C LEU A 17 41.99 12.79 13.63
N SER A 18 41.05 13.67 13.89
CA SER A 18 41.22 15.11 13.70
C SER A 18 42.30 15.73 14.60
N LEU A 19 42.61 15.08 15.72
CA LEU A 19 43.71 15.47 16.58
C LEU A 19 45.07 15.35 15.87
N ILE A 20 45.17 14.48 14.88
CA ILE A 20 46.40 14.30 14.08
C ILE A 20 46.37 15.23 12.85
N ASN A 21 45.24 15.31 12.18
CA ASN A 21 45.03 16.17 11.02
C ASN A 21 43.58 16.62 10.91
N PRO A 22 43.32 17.97 10.92
CA PRO A 22 41.92 18.50 10.82
C PRO A 22 41.14 18.08 9.59
N MET A 23 41.81 17.60 8.56
CA MET A 23 41.15 17.10 7.33
C MET A 23 40.26 15.88 7.57
N PHE A 24 40.59 15.07 8.60
CA PHE A 24 39.77 13.87 8.92
C PHE A 24 38.36 14.23 9.45
N ASP A 25 38.22 15.37 10.12
CA ASP A 25 36.93 15.86 10.59
C ASP A 25 36.03 16.25 9.40
N ALA A 26 36.55 16.96 8.42
CA ALA A 26 35.81 17.30 7.21
C ALA A 26 35.39 16.07 6.41
N VAL A 27 36.23 15.06 6.30
CA VAL A 27 35.91 13.79 5.63
C VAL A 27 34.84 13.03 6.42
N GLY A 28 34.96 12.94 7.75
CA GLY A 28 33.95 12.30 8.61
C GLY A 28 32.58 12.95 8.50
N THR A 29 32.54 14.27 8.52
CA THR A 29 31.30 15.05 8.35
C THR A 29 30.65 14.78 7.00
N LEU A 30 31.44 14.67 5.92
CA LEU A 30 30.93 14.33 4.59
C LEU A 30 30.28 12.93 4.57
N PHE A 31 30.92 11.94 5.20
CA PHE A 31 30.36 10.59 5.30
C PHE A 31 29.06 10.55 6.10
N VAL A 32 28.98 11.27 7.21
CA VAL A 32 27.74 11.36 8.00
C VAL A 32 26.66 12.06 7.20
N GLY A 33 26.97 13.14 6.49
CA GLY A 33 26.02 13.81 5.61
C GLY A 33 25.47 12.89 4.51
N ALA A 34 26.34 12.11 3.87
CA ALA A 34 25.93 11.12 2.87
C ALA A 34 25.01 10.03 3.49
N LEU A 35 25.38 9.52 4.66
CA LEU A 35 24.58 8.53 5.39
C LEU A 35 23.19 9.07 5.72
N LEU A 36 23.08 10.32 6.19
CA LEU A 36 21.80 10.95 6.49
C LEU A 36 20.92 11.12 5.25
N ILE A 37 21.50 11.48 4.11
CA ILE A 37 20.77 11.58 2.83
C ILE A 37 20.21 10.22 2.43
N ILE A 38 21.00 9.17 2.49
CA ILE A 38 20.58 7.80 2.17
C ILE A 38 19.43 7.36 3.10
N MET A 39 19.58 7.56 4.40
CA MET A 39 18.56 7.18 5.38
C MET A 39 17.28 7.99 5.21
N SER A 40 17.38 9.29 4.92
CA SER A 40 16.24 10.13 4.63
C SER A 40 15.47 9.64 3.39
N TYR A 41 16.18 9.24 2.34
CA TYR A 41 15.55 8.68 1.15
C TYR A 41 14.81 7.36 1.44
N PHE A 42 15.42 6.44 2.20
CA PHE A 42 14.77 5.19 2.60
C PHE A 42 13.52 5.45 3.43
N LEU A 43 13.61 6.34 4.42
CA LEU A 43 12.49 6.68 5.29
C LEU A 43 11.35 7.36 4.51
N ALA A 44 11.69 8.30 3.62
CA ALA A 44 10.70 8.96 2.77
C ALA A 44 9.99 7.96 1.86
N ASN A 45 10.71 7.00 1.28
CA ASN A 45 10.13 5.97 0.43
C ASN A 45 9.22 5.00 1.21
N GLU A 46 9.58 4.66 2.43
CA GLU A 46 8.76 3.81 3.31
C GLU A 46 7.48 4.54 3.75
N LEU A 47 7.61 5.79 4.19
CA LEU A 47 6.46 6.62 4.56
C LEU A 47 5.52 6.88 3.37
N ARG A 48 6.07 7.07 2.18
CA ARG A 48 5.27 7.24 0.96
C ARG A 48 4.34 6.06 0.72
N LYS A 49 4.79 4.81 0.94
CA LYS A 49 3.94 3.62 0.80
C LYS A 49 2.78 3.63 1.79
N LEU A 50 3.01 4.08 3.02
CA LEU A 50 1.98 4.18 4.06
C LEU A 50 0.95 5.28 3.76
N ILE A 51 1.38 6.43 3.22
CA ILE A 51 0.51 7.58 2.95
C ILE A 51 -0.34 7.36 1.70
N ILE A 52 0.23 6.78 0.63
CA ILE A 52 -0.50 6.57 -0.63
C ILE A 52 -1.50 5.41 -0.51
N GLY A 53 -1.42 4.62 0.57
CA GLY A 53 -2.18 3.39 0.73
C GLY A 53 -1.72 2.34 -0.29
N GLU A 54 -1.06 1.29 0.16
CA GLU A 54 -0.74 0.19 -0.76
C GLU A 54 -2.02 -0.37 -1.34
N ASN A 55 -2.13 -0.36 -2.67
CA ASN A 55 -3.18 -1.10 -3.37
C ASN A 55 -2.98 -2.60 -3.13
N ILE A 56 -4.07 -3.33 -3.05
CA ILE A 56 -4.01 -4.80 -3.04
C ILE A 56 -3.10 -5.32 -4.15
N SER A 57 -2.44 -6.44 -3.89
CA SER A 57 -1.52 -7.06 -4.85
C SER A 57 -2.22 -7.33 -6.20
N ARG A 58 -1.44 -7.36 -7.29
CA ARG A 58 -1.99 -7.67 -8.62
C ARG A 58 -2.69 -9.03 -8.66
N GLY A 59 -2.18 -10.03 -7.92
CA GLY A 59 -2.81 -11.34 -7.80
C GLY A 59 -4.18 -11.25 -7.16
N MET A 60 -4.29 -10.62 -6.00
CA MET A 60 -5.55 -10.40 -5.28
C MET A 60 -6.57 -9.64 -6.15
N ARG A 61 -6.14 -8.62 -6.89
CA ARG A 61 -7.00 -7.89 -7.83
C ARG A 61 -7.57 -8.79 -8.92
N THR A 62 -6.77 -9.72 -9.44
CA THR A 62 -7.21 -10.68 -10.46
C THR A 62 -8.22 -11.67 -9.89
N GLU A 63 -8.03 -12.14 -8.67
CA GLU A 63 -8.94 -13.05 -7.99
C GLU A 63 -10.27 -12.36 -7.65
N VAL A 64 -10.23 -11.13 -7.13
CA VAL A 64 -11.44 -10.32 -6.91
C VAL A 64 -12.21 -10.11 -8.21
N LYS A 65 -11.52 -9.82 -9.32
CA LYS A 65 -12.16 -9.74 -10.64
C LYS A 65 -12.84 -11.05 -11.03
N ALA A 66 -12.18 -12.17 -10.81
CA ALA A 66 -12.74 -13.48 -11.14
C ALA A 66 -13.98 -13.81 -10.29
N ILE A 67 -14.02 -13.42 -9.02
CA ILE A 67 -15.18 -13.58 -8.14
C ILE A 67 -16.35 -12.76 -8.68
N VAL A 68 -16.14 -11.48 -8.96
CA VAL A 68 -17.20 -10.57 -9.43
C VAL A 68 -17.75 -11.01 -10.79
N HIS A 69 -16.90 -11.46 -11.70
CA HIS A 69 -17.32 -11.97 -13.02
C HIS A 69 -18.12 -13.30 -12.99
N ARG A 70 -18.16 -14.01 -11.87
CA ARG A 70 -19.02 -15.21 -11.74
C ARG A 70 -20.51 -14.86 -11.74
N HIS A 71 -20.85 -13.64 -11.42
CA HIS A 71 -22.24 -13.18 -11.39
C HIS A 71 -22.67 -12.71 -12.79
N ALA A 72 -23.61 -13.44 -13.39
CA ALA A 72 -24.03 -13.26 -14.78
C ALA A 72 -24.60 -11.87 -15.10
N ALA A 73 -25.16 -11.17 -14.10
CA ALA A 73 -25.69 -9.82 -14.26
C ALA A 73 -24.59 -8.73 -14.33
N VAL A 74 -23.34 -9.06 -14.00
CA VAL A 74 -22.22 -8.11 -14.11
C VAL A 74 -21.67 -8.16 -15.53
N ARG A 75 -21.93 -7.10 -16.30
CA ARG A 75 -21.40 -6.94 -17.68
C ARG A 75 -19.92 -6.62 -17.69
N HIS A 76 -19.53 -5.67 -16.87
CA HIS A 76 -18.15 -5.16 -16.86
C HIS A 76 -17.73 -4.71 -15.47
N ILE A 77 -16.42 -4.78 -15.22
CA ILE A 77 -15.81 -4.20 -14.01
C ILE A 77 -15.04 -2.97 -14.45
N ASN A 78 -15.57 -1.79 -14.15
CA ASN A 78 -14.99 -0.52 -14.54
C ASN A 78 -13.69 -0.28 -13.78
N ASN A 79 -13.72 -0.42 -12.46
CA ASN A 79 -12.54 -0.18 -11.63
C ASN A 79 -12.57 -1.00 -10.34
N ILE A 80 -11.38 -1.31 -9.82
CA ILE A 80 -11.20 -1.83 -8.46
C ILE A 80 -10.16 -0.95 -7.78
N ARG A 81 -10.59 -0.26 -6.73
CA ARG A 81 -9.72 0.54 -5.86
C ARG A 81 -9.65 -0.12 -4.50
N SER A 82 -8.51 0.01 -3.86
CA SER A 82 -8.31 -0.51 -2.50
C SER A 82 -7.41 0.42 -1.72
N MET A 83 -7.59 0.42 -0.42
CA MET A 83 -6.77 1.18 0.50
C MET A 83 -6.60 0.38 1.80
N TYR A 84 -5.37 0.21 2.25
CA TYR A 84 -5.10 -0.36 3.56
C TYR A 84 -5.45 0.63 4.66
N ILE A 85 -6.17 0.17 5.69
CA ILE A 85 -6.62 0.96 6.86
C ILE A 85 -5.99 0.44 8.14
N GLY A 86 -4.64 0.40 8.18
CA GLY A 86 -3.88 -0.08 9.34
C GLY A 86 -4.01 -1.59 9.57
N ASN A 87 -3.07 -2.14 10.31
CA ASN A 87 -3.02 -3.52 10.80
C ASN A 87 -3.55 -4.61 9.85
N ASN A 88 -3.09 -4.57 8.59
CA ASN A 88 -3.42 -5.55 7.54
C ASN A 88 -4.89 -5.56 7.05
N ASN A 89 -5.75 -4.65 7.54
CA ASN A 89 -7.11 -4.50 7.04
C ASN A 89 -7.14 -3.56 5.84
N PHE A 90 -8.04 -3.82 4.90
CA PHE A 90 -8.20 -2.99 3.72
C PHE A 90 -9.67 -2.76 3.35
N ILE A 91 -9.89 -1.66 2.65
CA ILE A 91 -11.16 -1.31 2.02
C ILE A 91 -11.08 -1.69 0.55
N LEU A 92 -12.16 -2.21 0.01
CA LEU A 92 -12.35 -2.52 -1.40
C LEU A 92 -13.52 -1.70 -1.94
N LEU A 93 -13.26 -0.95 -2.99
CA LEU A 93 -14.27 -0.25 -3.78
C LEU A 93 -14.25 -0.86 -5.18
N ILE A 94 -15.37 -1.45 -5.59
CA ILE A 94 -15.51 -2.15 -6.86
C ILE A 94 -16.61 -1.45 -7.65
N SER A 95 -16.26 -0.80 -8.76
CA SER A 95 -17.21 -0.20 -9.69
C SER A 95 -17.54 -1.21 -10.78
N VAL A 96 -18.82 -1.52 -10.94
CA VAL A 96 -19.33 -2.53 -11.88
C VAL A 96 -20.46 -1.94 -12.73
N ASP A 97 -20.53 -2.39 -13.96
CA ASP A 97 -21.67 -2.20 -14.85
C ASP A 97 -22.57 -3.43 -14.75
N ILE A 98 -23.84 -3.21 -14.40
CA ILE A 98 -24.87 -4.26 -14.23
C ILE A 98 -25.91 -4.09 -15.34
N GLU A 99 -26.51 -5.16 -15.75
CA GLU A 99 -27.53 -5.18 -16.80
C GLU A 99 -28.75 -4.31 -16.44
N ASP A 100 -29.15 -3.39 -17.35
CA ASP A 100 -30.20 -2.35 -17.16
C ASP A 100 -31.57 -2.87 -16.71
N LYS A 101 -31.83 -4.15 -16.90
CA LYS A 101 -33.10 -4.81 -16.53
C LYS A 101 -33.04 -5.48 -15.15
N THR A 102 -31.95 -5.34 -14.42
CA THR A 102 -31.79 -5.97 -13.11
C THR A 102 -32.57 -5.17 -12.06
N ASP A 103 -33.48 -5.82 -11.38
CA ASP A 103 -34.26 -5.20 -10.30
C ASP A 103 -33.39 -4.95 -9.06
N ALA A 104 -33.83 -4.02 -8.21
CA ALA A 104 -33.07 -3.61 -7.02
C ALA A 104 -32.81 -4.77 -6.06
N SER A 105 -33.74 -5.72 -5.94
CA SER A 105 -33.59 -6.88 -5.06
C SER A 105 -32.48 -7.83 -5.56
N SER A 106 -32.37 -7.98 -6.87
CA SER A 106 -31.30 -8.76 -7.50
C SER A 106 -29.92 -8.09 -7.32
N ILE A 107 -29.86 -6.77 -7.45
CA ILE A 107 -28.61 -6.00 -7.19
C ILE A 107 -28.17 -6.18 -5.73
N GLU A 108 -29.10 -6.09 -4.79
CA GLU A 108 -28.82 -6.31 -3.36
C GLU A 108 -28.29 -7.73 -3.12
N SER A 109 -28.95 -8.74 -3.70
CA SER A 109 -28.52 -10.15 -3.58
C SER A 109 -27.12 -10.39 -4.14
N ILE A 110 -26.82 -9.83 -5.32
CA ILE A 110 -25.48 -9.93 -5.97
C ILE A 110 -24.44 -9.26 -5.08
N THR A 111 -24.74 -8.06 -4.59
CA THR A 111 -23.82 -7.32 -3.70
C THR A 111 -23.48 -8.11 -2.44
N GLU A 112 -24.49 -8.73 -1.82
CA GLU A 112 -24.32 -9.58 -0.65
C GLU A 112 -23.50 -10.85 -0.94
N GLN A 113 -23.71 -11.48 -2.10
CA GLN A 113 -22.97 -12.67 -2.50
C GLN A 113 -21.50 -12.33 -2.79
N VAL A 114 -21.24 -11.26 -3.55
CA VAL A 114 -19.88 -10.78 -3.84
C VAL A 114 -19.14 -10.46 -2.54
N LYS A 115 -19.79 -9.77 -1.59
CA LYS A 115 -19.21 -9.47 -0.28
C LYS A 115 -18.86 -10.73 0.49
N ARG A 116 -19.76 -11.72 0.54
CA ARG A 116 -19.49 -13.00 1.21
C ARG A 116 -18.32 -13.75 0.58
N ASP A 117 -18.30 -13.85 -0.73
CA ASP A 117 -17.25 -14.59 -1.46
C ASP A 117 -15.88 -13.94 -1.26
N ILE A 118 -15.81 -12.61 -1.35
CA ILE A 118 -14.55 -11.89 -1.12
C ILE A 118 -14.13 -12.01 0.35
N THR A 119 -15.04 -11.87 1.31
CA THR A 119 -14.71 -11.95 2.74
C THR A 119 -14.26 -13.37 3.13
N SER A 120 -14.82 -14.41 2.52
CA SER A 120 -14.42 -15.79 2.77
C SER A 120 -12.99 -16.07 2.32
N LEU A 121 -12.56 -15.46 1.22
CA LEU A 121 -11.21 -15.61 0.68
C LEU A 121 -10.21 -14.63 1.36
N TYR A 122 -10.70 -13.44 1.69
CA TYR A 122 -9.91 -12.36 2.28
C TYR A 122 -10.57 -11.81 3.55
N PRO A 123 -10.38 -12.44 4.73
CA PRO A 123 -10.98 -12.01 5.99
C PRO A 123 -10.55 -10.60 6.44
N HIS A 124 -9.46 -10.10 5.88
CA HIS A 124 -8.96 -8.74 6.13
C HIS A 124 -9.61 -7.65 5.27
N ALA A 125 -10.47 -8.02 4.32
CA ALA A 125 -11.32 -7.09 3.57
C ALA A 125 -12.48 -6.61 4.47
N LYS A 126 -12.22 -5.58 5.29
CA LYS A 126 -13.14 -5.15 6.34
C LYS A 126 -14.35 -4.39 5.80
N TYR A 127 -14.16 -3.62 4.73
CA TYR A 127 -15.22 -2.87 4.07
C TYR A 127 -15.15 -3.13 2.58
N ILE A 128 -16.24 -3.63 2.02
CA ILE A 128 -16.41 -3.89 0.60
C ILE A 128 -17.59 -3.11 0.10
N TYR A 129 -17.36 -2.19 -0.82
CA TYR A 129 -18.38 -1.38 -1.47
C TYR A 129 -18.47 -1.79 -2.93
N LEU A 130 -19.68 -2.10 -3.35
CA LEU A 130 -20.01 -2.32 -4.76
C LEU A 130 -20.76 -1.08 -5.26
N GLU A 131 -20.19 -0.40 -6.21
CA GLU A 131 -20.76 0.78 -6.87
C GLU A 131 -21.25 0.37 -8.25
N VAL A 132 -22.52 0.64 -8.54
CA VAL A 132 -23.09 0.39 -9.86
C VAL A 132 -22.99 1.68 -10.66
N GLU A 133 -22.27 1.65 -11.76
CA GLU A 133 -22.00 2.80 -12.61
C GLU A 133 -22.17 2.38 -14.08
N GLU A 134 -23.07 3.07 -14.79
CA GLU A 134 -23.21 2.94 -16.24
C GLU A 134 -21.94 3.49 -16.93
N GLN A 135 -21.53 2.81 -17.98
CA GLN A 135 -20.40 3.26 -18.83
C GLN A 135 -20.87 4.17 -19.95
#